data_a64a245f10fc39b9c052f9e012d9e887
#
_entry.id   a64a245f10fc39b9c052f9e012d9e887
#
_cell.length_a   1.000
_cell.length_b   1.000
_cell.length_c   1.000
_cell.angle_alpha   90.00
_cell.angle_beta   90.00
_cell.angle_gamma   90.00
#
_symmetry.space_group_name_H-M   'P 1'
#
loop_
_entity.id
_entity.type
_entity.pdbx_description
1 polymer ?
#
loop_
_entity_poly.entity_id
_entity_poly.type
_entity_poly.pdbx_seq_one_letter_code
_entity_poly.pdbx_strand_id
1 'polypeptide(L)'
;ATLRRLAHEKFIDPVLGELXXDLRTEEANRPYPSLEASLXRVTRRDYQRAVRVPSKLMAQISQHQSSCYDAWAKAREAQNFAIVQPYLKTTLELSQEYAXCFPGYEHIADPLIDQQDQGMTVATVRSLFEPLRQQLVAIVETLGSCVPLNDSCLYQNFSPKEQLKFSIGVIQSLGYDLNRGRQDKTLHPFMTKFSIDDVRITTRVYEHHLEQALFSTIHEAGHALYEQGIDPALEGTPLAGGASSGMHESQARLWENVIGRSRGFWEWFYPRLQGVFMRQLGQVTTNQFYQAINKVNPSLIRTDADEVTYNLHIMIRFDLELAMLEGKLAISDLPEAWNERYRNDLGVIPTTDLEGVLQDVHWYIGLIGGMFQSYTLGNLMAAQIYDTIVSFDPEIPFEIERGSVKKLLEWLQQNIHQHGRKFTTQELIEQVTGSPLKIDPFLYYLRHKYEYLYNCKL
;
A
#
# COMPACT_ATOMS: atom_id res chain seq x y z
N ALA A 1 17.64 -17.66 1.50
CA ALA A 1 17.23 -18.72 0.57
C ALA A 1 16.99 -20.03 1.30
N THR A 2 17.97 -20.53 2.08
CA THR A 2 17.89 -21.84 2.73
C THR A 2 16.68 -21.96 3.65
N LEU A 3 16.47 -20.99 4.52
CA LEU A 3 15.35 -21.07 5.46
C LEU A 3 14.00 -21.03 4.74
N ARG A 4 13.90 -20.22 3.67
CA ARG A 4 12.66 -20.18 2.89
C ARG A 4 12.38 -21.52 2.21
N ARG A 5 13.43 -22.15 1.69
CA ARG A 5 13.28 -23.47 1.06
C ARG A 5 12.80 -24.50 2.09
N LEU A 6 13.43 -24.52 3.25
CA LEU A 6 13.04 -25.45 4.32
C LEU A 6 11.60 -25.23 4.76
N ALA A 7 11.21 -23.95 4.95
CA ALA A 7 9.85 -23.63 5.34
C ALA A 7 8.85 -24.09 4.29
N HIS A 8 9.17 -23.85 3.01
CA HIS A 8 8.29 -24.28 1.92
C HIS A 8 8.16 -25.80 1.90
N GLU A 9 9.29 -26.52 2.01
CA GLU A 9 9.27 -27.98 2.00
C GLU A 9 8.41 -28.54 3.13
N LYS A 10 8.50 -27.94 4.32
CA LYS A 10 7.67 -28.34 5.44
C LYS A 10 6.19 -28.04 5.18
N PHE A 11 5.91 -26.88 4.58
CA PHE A 11 4.52 -26.46 4.38
C PHE A 11 3.81 -27.26 3.30
N ILE A 12 4.53 -27.79 2.30
CA ILE A 12 3.89 -28.58 1.25
C ILE A 12 3.86 -30.09 1.58
N ASP A 13 4.21 -30.47 2.79
CA ASP A 13 4.18 -31.88 3.22
C ASP A 13 2.76 -32.45 2.99
N PRO A 14 2.64 -33.59 2.26
CA PRO A 14 1.32 -34.16 1.99
C PRO A 14 0.48 -34.44 3.22
N VAL A 15 1.12 -34.66 4.37
CA VAL A 15 0.38 -34.88 5.63
C VAL A 15 -0.50 -33.69 5.95
N LEU A 16 -0.02 -32.47 5.66
CA LEU A 16 -0.87 -31.28 5.88
C LEU A 16 -2.10 -31.32 4.99
N GLY A 17 -1.95 -31.76 3.75
CA GLY A 17 -3.07 -31.89 2.83
C GLY A 17 -4.08 -32.91 3.33
N GLU A 18 -3.64 -34.04 3.88
CA GLU A 18 -4.52 -35.07 4.46
C GLU A 18 -5.26 -34.49 5.67
N LEU A 19 -4.57 -33.83 6.54
CA LEU A 19 -5.21 -33.20 7.67
C LEU A 19 -6.27 -32.18 7.27
N UNK A 20 -6.00 -31.39 6.18
CA UNK A 20 -6.83 -30.48 5.79
C UNK A 20 -8.04 -31.03 5.28
N UNK A 21 -8.05 -32.25 4.93
CA UNK A 21 -9.09 -32.93 4.49
C UNK A 21 -9.89 -33.46 5.54
N ASP A 22 -9.29 -34.19 6.52
CA ASP A 22 -9.93 -34.81 7.65
C ASP A 22 -10.74 -33.81 8.47
N LEU A 23 -10.27 -32.58 8.50
CA LEU A 23 -10.89 -31.53 9.32
C LEU A 23 -12.06 -30.82 8.65
N ARG A 24 -12.40 -31.19 7.42
CA ARG A 24 -13.48 -30.49 6.71
C ARG A 24 -14.82 -30.56 7.44
N THR A 25 -15.14 -31.73 8.00
CA THR A 25 -16.39 -31.87 8.72
C THR A 25 -16.40 -31.02 9.98
N GLU A 26 -15.28 -31.02 10.68
CA GLU A 26 -15.14 -30.16 11.87
C GLU A 26 -15.31 -28.70 11.52
N GLU A 27 -14.64 -28.25 10.44
CA GLU A 27 -14.76 -26.87 9.97
C GLU A 27 -16.21 -26.50 9.67
N ALA A 28 -16.91 -27.39 8.96
CA ALA A 28 -18.31 -27.14 8.54
C ALA A 28 -19.27 -27.04 9.73
N ASN A 29 -18.93 -27.70 10.82
CA ASN A 29 -19.77 -27.69 12.00
C ASN A 29 -19.49 -26.52 12.96
N ARG A 30 -18.52 -25.66 12.64
CA ARG A 30 -18.17 -24.53 13.48
C ARG A 30 -18.66 -23.23 12.86
N PRO A 31 -18.94 -22.21 13.67
CA PRO A 31 -19.27 -20.90 13.09
C PRO A 31 -18.13 -20.39 12.20
N TYR A 32 -18.50 -19.75 11.10
CA TYR A 32 -17.53 -19.28 10.11
C TYR A 32 -16.40 -18.46 10.73
N PRO A 33 -16.66 -17.49 11.65
CA PRO A 33 -15.58 -16.67 12.20
C PRO A 33 -14.85 -17.28 13.40
N SER A 34 -15.18 -18.52 13.76
CA SER A 34 -14.47 -19.15 14.88
C SER A 34 -13.01 -19.36 14.54
N LEU A 35 -12.19 -19.47 15.58
CA LEU A 35 -10.76 -19.69 15.41
C LEU A 35 -10.52 -20.98 14.62
N GLU A 36 -11.19 -22.05 15.00
CA GLU A 36 -10.98 -23.35 14.38
C GLU A 36 -11.38 -23.36 12.91
N ALA A 37 -12.56 -22.84 12.57
CA ALA A 37 -13.00 -22.81 11.19
C ALA A 37 -12.10 -21.94 10.34
N SER A 38 -11.71 -20.80 10.89
CA SER A 38 -10.83 -19.87 10.17
C SER A 38 -9.45 -20.48 9.93
N LEU A 39 -8.92 -21.13 10.94
CA LEU A 39 -7.61 -21.75 10.82
C LEU A 39 -7.59 -22.81 9.73
N UNK A 40 -8.50 -23.54 9.73
CA UNK A 40 -8.54 -24.53 8.81
C UNK A 40 -8.69 -24.08 7.46
N ARG A 41 -9.60 -23.11 7.29
CA ARG A 41 -9.92 -22.54 5.97
C ARG A 41 -8.71 -21.84 5.37
N VAL A 42 -8.09 -20.98 6.14
CA VAL A 42 -6.95 -20.18 5.64
C VAL A 42 -5.74 -21.08 5.38
N THR A 43 -5.44 -21.99 6.28
CA THR A 43 -4.31 -22.89 6.10
C THR A 43 -4.49 -23.76 4.85
N ARG A 44 -5.71 -24.30 4.67
CA ARG A 44 -5.97 -25.13 3.48
C ARG A 44 -5.78 -24.33 2.20
N ARG A 45 -6.28 -23.10 2.17
CA ARG A 45 -6.11 -22.25 1.00
C ARG A 45 -4.63 -21.99 0.70
N ASP A 46 -3.87 -21.65 1.74
CA ASP A 46 -2.44 -21.38 1.56
C ASP A 46 -1.71 -22.64 1.09
N TYR A 47 -2.05 -23.79 1.69
CA TYR A 47 -1.45 -25.07 1.31
C TYR A 47 -1.74 -25.40 -0.15
N GLN A 48 -3.00 -25.26 -0.55
CA GLN A 48 -3.41 -25.57 -1.92
C GLN A 48 -2.65 -24.71 -2.94
N ARG A 49 -2.46 -23.43 -2.62
CA ARG A 49 -1.67 -22.57 -3.50
C ARG A 49 -0.22 -23.04 -3.55
N ALA A 50 0.35 -23.36 -2.42
CA ALA A 50 1.77 -23.70 -2.33
C ALA A 50 2.08 -24.96 -3.13
N VAL A 51 1.21 -25.98 -3.08
CA VAL A 51 1.49 -27.24 -3.78
C VAL A 51 1.25 -27.18 -5.28
N ARG A 52 0.57 -26.14 -5.78
CA ARG A 52 0.27 -26.07 -7.21
C ARG A 52 1.47 -25.69 -8.05
N VAL A 53 2.45 -25.02 -7.47
CA VAL A 53 3.61 -24.53 -8.23
C VAL A 53 4.75 -25.55 -8.14
N PRO A 54 5.19 -26.12 -9.27
CA PRO A 54 6.30 -27.07 -9.21
C PRO A 54 7.55 -26.47 -8.58
N SER A 55 8.25 -27.26 -7.78
CA SER A 55 9.48 -26.81 -7.13
C SER A 55 10.51 -26.33 -8.15
N LYS A 56 10.57 -26.98 -9.32
CA LYS A 56 11.48 -26.58 -10.38
C LYS A 56 11.20 -25.16 -10.85
N LEU A 57 9.93 -24.83 -11.02
CA LEU A 57 9.55 -23.48 -11.45
C LEU A 57 9.89 -22.44 -10.37
N MET A 58 9.64 -22.77 -9.10
CA MET A 58 9.99 -21.87 -8.00
C MET A 58 11.49 -21.59 -7.98
N ALA A 59 12.31 -22.63 -8.21
CA ALA A 59 13.75 -22.45 -8.26
C ALA A 59 14.17 -21.57 -9.43
N GLN A 60 13.55 -21.79 -10.61
CA GLN A 60 13.83 -20.96 -11.78
C GLN A 60 13.50 -19.49 -11.53
N ILE A 61 12.35 -19.23 -10.92
CA ILE A 61 11.93 -17.86 -10.62
C ILE A 61 12.92 -17.22 -9.65
N SER A 62 13.27 -17.92 -8.58
CA SER A 62 14.18 -17.39 -7.57
C SER A 62 15.56 -17.05 -8.16
N GLN A 63 16.10 -17.95 -8.96
CA GLN A 63 17.40 -17.73 -9.59
C GLN A 63 17.34 -16.56 -10.57
N HIS A 64 16.27 -16.51 -11.36
CA HIS A 64 16.11 -15.43 -12.34
C HIS A 64 15.98 -14.08 -11.66
N GLN A 65 15.26 -14.01 -10.54
CA GLN A 65 15.05 -12.73 -9.85
C GLN A 65 16.37 -12.10 -9.42
N SER A 66 17.33 -12.90 -8.97
CA SER A 66 18.65 -12.37 -8.61
C SER A 66 19.35 -11.76 -9.82
N SER A 67 19.36 -12.49 -10.94
CA SER A 67 20.01 -12.00 -12.17
C SER A 67 19.31 -10.75 -12.71
N CYS A 68 17.99 -10.75 -12.67
CA CYS A 68 17.20 -9.62 -13.17
C CYS A 68 17.45 -8.36 -12.31
N TYR A 69 17.51 -8.53 -11.00
CA TYR A 69 17.80 -7.41 -10.11
C TYR A 69 19.17 -6.79 -10.44
N ASP A 70 20.17 -7.63 -10.63
CA ASP A 70 21.52 -7.13 -10.96
C ASP A 70 21.50 -6.36 -12.28
N ALA A 71 20.80 -6.88 -13.28
CA ALA A 71 20.68 -6.20 -14.57
C ALA A 71 19.93 -4.89 -14.44
N TRP A 72 18.88 -4.87 -13.60
CA TRP A 72 18.11 -3.63 -13.34
C TRP A 72 18.98 -2.56 -12.70
N ALA A 73 19.81 -2.93 -11.72
CA ALA A 73 20.72 -1.98 -11.09
C ALA A 73 21.66 -1.37 -12.10
N LYS A 74 22.19 -2.18 -13.01
CA LYS A 74 23.08 -1.68 -14.08
C LYS A 74 22.32 -0.78 -15.05
N ALA A 75 21.08 -1.18 -15.41
CA ALA A 75 20.24 -0.38 -16.31
C ALA A 75 19.94 0.99 -15.69
N ARG A 76 19.67 1.03 -14.40
CA ARG A 76 19.42 2.29 -13.71
C ARG A 76 20.64 3.20 -13.74
N GLU A 77 21.80 2.65 -13.46
CA GLU A 77 23.04 3.42 -13.47
C GLU A 77 23.31 4.01 -14.84
N ALA A 78 23.07 3.21 -15.90
CA ALA A 78 23.27 3.64 -17.29
C ALA A 78 22.06 4.38 -17.84
N GLN A 79 20.95 4.41 -17.12
CA GLN A 79 19.68 5.01 -17.57
C GLN A 79 19.25 4.43 -18.92
N ASN A 80 19.36 3.10 -19.06
CA ASN A 80 19.16 2.42 -20.35
C ASN A 80 18.38 1.13 -20.14
N PHE A 81 17.11 1.13 -20.53
CA PHE A 81 16.24 -0.03 -20.39
C PHE A 81 16.73 -1.23 -21.17
N ALA A 82 17.44 -1.02 -22.28
CA ALA A 82 17.90 -2.14 -23.13
C ALA A 82 18.74 -3.13 -22.35
N ILE A 83 19.44 -2.69 -21.29
CA ILE A 83 20.29 -3.59 -20.49
C ILE A 83 19.45 -4.64 -19.77
N VAL A 84 18.27 -4.26 -19.27
CA VAL A 84 17.43 -5.19 -18.50
C VAL A 84 16.34 -5.82 -19.34
N GLN A 85 16.12 -5.33 -20.56
CA GLN A 85 15.03 -5.79 -21.41
C GLN A 85 14.96 -7.31 -21.60
N PRO A 86 16.06 -8.02 -21.94
CA PRO A 86 15.95 -9.48 -22.10
C PRO A 86 15.61 -10.18 -20.79
N TYR A 87 16.04 -9.64 -19.66
CA TYR A 87 15.69 -10.22 -18.35
C TYR A 87 14.22 -10.01 -18.06
N LEU A 88 13.69 -8.84 -18.38
CA LEU A 88 12.27 -8.58 -18.14
C LEU A 88 11.39 -9.44 -19.03
N LYS A 89 11.84 -9.75 -20.24
CA LYS A 89 11.13 -10.68 -21.11
C LYS A 89 11.03 -12.06 -20.44
N THR A 90 12.11 -12.51 -19.84
CA THR A 90 12.09 -13.79 -19.11
C THR A 90 11.16 -13.70 -17.90
N THR A 91 11.15 -12.56 -17.19
CA THR A 91 10.23 -12.37 -16.08
C THR A 91 8.79 -12.50 -16.55
N LEU A 92 8.47 -11.93 -17.71
CA LEU A 92 7.12 -12.06 -18.25
C LEU A 92 6.75 -13.51 -18.54
N GLU A 93 7.68 -14.24 -19.17
CA GLU A 93 7.45 -15.65 -19.47
C GLU A 93 7.24 -16.47 -18.20
N LEU A 94 8.05 -16.21 -17.17
CA LEU A 94 7.91 -16.90 -15.89
C LEU A 94 6.60 -16.52 -15.19
N SER A 95 6.19 -15.26 -15.32
CA SER A 95 4.91 -14.81 -14.74
C SER A 95 3.75 -15.56 -15.38
N GLN A 96 3.76 -15.70 -16.70
CA GLN A 96 2.74 -16.44 -17.42
C GLN A 96 2.74 -17.92 -17.03
N GLU A 97 3.93 -18.49 -16.92
CA GLU A 97 4.08 -19.89 -16.52
C GLU A 97 3.56 -20.12 -15.09
N TYR A 98 3.89 -19.21 -14.20
CA TYR A 98 3.40 -19.27 -12.82
C TYR A 98 1.88 -19.19 -12.80
N ALA A 99 1.30 -18.26 -13.54
CA ALA A 99 -0.15 -18.12 -13.61
C ALA A 99 -0.84 -19.37 -14.12
N UNK A 100 -0.28 -19.97 -14.93
CA UNK A 100 -0.71 -21.05 -15.43
C UNK A 100 -0.83 -22.12 -14.58
N CYS A 101 -0.22 -22.15 -13.38
CA CYS A 101 -0.35 -23.23 -12.38
C CYS A 101 -1.70 -23.23 -11.67
N PHE A 102 -2.47 -22.20 -11.81
CA PHE A 102 -3.72 -22.01 -11.07
C PHE A 102 -4.92 -22.02 -12.01
N PRO A 103 -5.62 -23.17 -12.13
CA PRO A 103 -6.80 -23.23 -13.00
C PRO A 103 -8.01 -22.56 -12.36
N GLY A 104 -9.01 -22.28 -13.18
CA GLY A 104 -10.29 -21.80 -12.68
C GLY A 104 -10.46 -20.31 -12.59
N TYR A 105 -9.48 -19.55 -13.10
CA TYR A 105 -9.55 -18.08 -13.15
C TYR A 105 -9.94 -17.62 -14.55
N GLU A 106 -10.60 -16.47 -14.64
CA GLU A 106 -11.04 -15.93 -15.90
C GLU A 106 -9.91 -15.20 -16.66
N HIS A 107 -8.98 -14.60 -15.92
CA HIS A 107 -7.91 -13.81 -16.50
C HIS A 107 -6.57 -14.32 -16.01
N ILE A 108 -5.56 -14.24 -16.90
CA ILE A 108 -4.22 -14.74 -16.55
C ILE A 108 -3.64 -14.05 -15.32
N ALA A 109 -3.96 -12.79 -15.09
CA ALA A 109 -3.46 -12.06 -13.92
C ALA A 109 -4.23 -12.35 -12.65
N ASP A 110 -5.40 -12.99 -12.72
CA ASP A 110 -6.22 -13.24 -11.53
C ASP A 110 -5.46 -13.97 -10.42
N PRO A 111 -4.73 -15.08 -10.70
CA PRO A 111 -4.03 -15.74 -9.60
C PRO A 111 -2.93 -14.89 -8.97
N LEU A 112 -2.33 -13.99 -9.74
CA LEU A 112 -1.33 -13.09 -9.19
C LEU A 112 -1.97 -12.05 -8.26
N ILE A 113 -3.11 -11.51 -8.66
CA ILE A 113 -3.85 -10.55 -7.85
C ILE A 113 -4.41 -11.23 -6.61
N ASP A 114 -4.98 -12.42 -6.77
CA ASP A 114 -5.57 -13.18 -5.67
C ASP A 114 -4.56 -13.48 -4.57
N GLN A 115 -3.29 -13.65 -4.94
CA GLN A 115 -2.25 -13.91 -3.94
C GLN A 115 -2.08 -12.72 -2.99
N GLN A 116 -2.20 -11.51 -3.49
CA GLN A 116 -2.05 -10.30 -2.69
C GLN A 116 -3.35 -9.89 -2.02
N ASP A 117 -4.46 -10.03 -2.73
CA ASP A 117 -5.77 -9.60 -2.28
C ASP A 117 -6.77 -10.71 -2.58
N GLN A 118 -6.88 -11.66 -1.66
CA GLN A 118 -7.68 -12.86 -1.89
C GLN A 118 -9.11 -12.50 -2.30
N GLY A 119 -9.56 -13.14 -3.39
CA GLY A 119 -10.89 -12.94 -3.93
C GLY A 119 -11.00 -11.82 -4.94
N MET A 120 -9.97 -10.99 -5.05
CA MET A 120 -9.96 -9.89 -6.02
C MET A 120 -9.60 -10.42 -7.40
N THR A 121 -10.20 -9.86 -8.44
CA THR A 121 -9.98 -10.28 -9.82
C THR A 121 -9.70 -9.07 -10.71
N VAL A 122 -9.16 -9.34 -11.90
CA VAL A 122 -8.97 -8.29 -12.91
C VAL A 122 -10.30 -7.59 -13.20
N ALA A 123 -11.38 -8.37 -13.35
CA ALA A 123 -12.68 -7.78 -13.65
C ALA A 123 -13.12 -6.78 -12.59
N THR A 124 -12.97 -7.15 -11.32
CA THR A 124 -13.34 -6.25 -10.23
C THR A 124 -12.45 -5.02 -10.20
N VAL A 125 -11.13 -5.20 -10.32
CA VAL A 125 -10.21 -4.07 -10.28
C VAL A 125 -10.48 -3.12 -11.44
N ARG A 126 -10.68 -3.65 -12.65
CA ARG A 126 -11.01 -2.81 -13.82
C ARG A 126 -12.30 -2.02 -13.60
N SER A 127 -13.32 -2.66 -13.01
CA SER A 127 -14.59 -1.98 -12.78
C SER A 127 -14.44 -0.81 -11.81
N LEU A 128 -13.45 -0.87 -10.91
CA LEU A 128 -13.15 0.23 -10.01
C LEU A 128 -12.24 1.26 -10.67
N PHE A 129 -11.18 0.79 -11.34
CA PHE A 129 -10.12 1.68 -11.83
C PHE A 129 -10.54 2.51 -13.04
N GLU A 130 -11.32 1.95 -13.98
CA GLU A 130 -11.70 2.70 -15.17
C GLU A 130 -12.46 3.99 -14.86
N PRO A 131 -13.58 3.93 -14.11
CA PRO A 131 -14.26 5.18 -13.77
C PRO A 131 -13.43 6.06 -12.84
N LEU A 132 -12.63 5.46 -11.94
CA LEU A 132 -11.79 6.26 -11.06
C LEU A 132 -10.75 7.05 -11.86
N ARG A 133 -10.11 6.42 -12.84
CA ARG A 133 -9.12 7.09 -13.68
C ARG A 133 -9.74 8.31 -14.40
N GLN A 134 -10.92 8.14 -14.97
CA GLN A 134 -11.58 9.23 -15.67
C GLN A 134 -11.82 10.42 -14.74
N GLN A 135 -12.30 10.15 -13.54
CA GLN A 135 -12.58 11.20 -12.58
C GLN A 135 -11.28 11.87 -12.10
N LEU A 136 -10.25 11.09 -11.84
CA LEU A 136 -8.98 11.64 -11.35
C LEU A 136 -8.27 12.49 -12.39
N VAL A 137 -8.29 12.07 -13.66
CA VAL A 137 -7.69 12.88 -14.72
C VAL A 137 -8.37 14.25 -14.77
N ALA A 138 -9.70 14.27 -14.69
CA ALA A 138 -10.44 15.54 -14.70
C ALA A 138 -10.11 16.39 -13.47
N ILE A 139 -10.02 15.78 -12.30
CA ILE A 139 -9.68 16.51 -11.07
C ILE A 139 -8.28 17.12 -11.19
N VAL A 140 -7.31 16.35 -11.67
CA VAL A 140 -5.93 16.83 -11.80
C VAL A 140 -5.87 18.00 -12.77
N GLU A 141 -6.60 17.92 -13.90
CA GLU A 141 -6.63 19.01 -14.87
C GLU A 141 -7.21 20.28 -14.25
N THR A 142 -8.30 20.14 -13.51
CA THR A 142 -8.94 21.30 -12.88
C THR A 142 -8.01 21.93 -11.84
N LEU A 143 -7.41 21.11 -10.99
CA LEU A 143 -6.47 21.62 -9.99
C LEU A 143 -5.26 22.28 -10.64
N GLY A 144 -4.82 21.77 -11.78
CA GLY A 144 -3.69 22.35 -12.51
C GLY A 144 -3.96 23.76 -13.05
N SER A 145 -5.26 24.12 -13.20
CA SER A 145 -5.63 25.45 -13.64
C SER A 145 -5.87 26.41 -12.48
N CYS A 146 -5.79 25.92 -11.24
CA CYS A 146 -5.98 26.76 -10.07
C CYS A 146 -4.65 27.37 -9.61
N VAL A 147 -4.73 28.34 -8.69
CA VAL A 147 -3.52 28.91 -8.11
C VAL A 147 -2.78 27.82 -7.32
N PRO A 148 -1.51 27.56 -7.63
CA PRO A 148 -0.77 26.52 -6.93
C PRO A 148 -0.64 26.81 -5.44
N LEU A 149 -0.65 25.76 -4.64
CA LEU A 149 -0.35 25.90 -3.21
C LEU A 149 1.15 26.06 -3.02
N ASN A 150 1.53 26.74 -1.95
CA ASN A 150 2.93 27.05 -1.66
C ASN A 150 3.47 26.06 -0.62
N ASP A 151 4.43 25.25 -1.02
CA ASP A 151 5.06 24.28 -0.11
C ASP A 151 6.50 24.65 0.27
N SER A 152 6.92 25.89 0.01
CA SER A 152 8.31 26.28 0.25
C SER A 152 8.73 26.15 1.70
N CYS A 153 7.80 26.24 2.64
CA CYS A 153 8.13 26.13 4.06
C CYS A 153 8.68 24.74 4.43
N LEU A 154 8.46 23.74 3.58
CA LEU A 154 8.94 22.39 3.83
C LEU A 154 10.39 22.16 3.41
N TYR A 155 10.97 23.11 2.68
CA TYR A 155 12.30 22.97 2.08
C TYR A 155 13.29 23.94 2.71
N GLN A 156 13.72 23.62 3.93
CA GLN A 156 14.68 24.40 4.70
C GLN A 156 15.62 23.42 5.37
N ASN A 157 16.43 23.89 6.32
CA ASN A 157 17.27 22.99 7.12
C ASN A 157 16.47 22.55 8.35
N PHE A 158 16.24 21.26 8.47
CA PHE A 158 15.54 20.68 9.61
C PHE A 158 16.43 19.60 10.22
N SER A 159 16.86 19.81 11.45
CA SER A 159 17.72 18.84 12.15
C SER A 159 17.18 17.42 12.05
N PRO A 160 17.95 16.48 11.50
CA PRO A 160 17.49 15.08 11.45
C PRO A 160 17.14 14.51 12.81
N LYS A 161 17.92 14.86 13.83
CA LYS A 161 17.65 14.38 15.20
C LYS A 161 16.30 14.87 15.70
N GLU A 162 16.00 16.15 15.45
CA GLU A 162 14.71 16.70 15.89
C GLU A 162 13.54 16.16 15.06
N GLN A 163 13.75 15.92 13.76
CA GLN A 163 12.73 15.31 12.93
C GLN A 163 12.35 13.92 13.46
N LEU A 164 13.36 13.12 13.78
CA LEU A 164 13.13 11.76 14.31
C LEU A 164 12.41 11.81 15.66
N LYS A 165 12.85 12.70 16.53
CA LYS A 165 12.24 12.83 17.86
C LYS A 165 10.77 13.22 17.74
N PHE A 166 10.47 14.20 16.88
CA PHE A 166 9.09 14.63 16.68
C PHE A 166 8.23 13.51 16.09
N SER A 167 8.74 12.83 15.06
CA SER A 167 7.99 11.76 14.40
C SER A 167 7.69 10.59 15.36
N ILE A 168 8.66 10.24 16.20
CA ILE A 168 8.44 9.19 17.21
C ILE A 168 7.34 9.62 18.18
N GLY A 169 7.36 10.88 18.61
CA GLY A 169 6.30 11.39 19.48
C GLY A 169 4.93 11.31 18.82
N VAL A 170 4.86 11.63 17.52
CA VAL A 170 3.60 11.53 16.80
C VAL A 170 3.08 10.10 16.78
N ILE A 171 3.93 9.14 16.37
CA ILE A 171 3.43 7.76 16.24
C ILE A 171 3.11 7.13 17.59
N GLN A 172 3.80 7.53 18.66
CA GLN A 172 3.39 7.11 20.01
C GLN A 172 1.98 7.64 20.32
N SER A 173 1.70 8.88 19.93
CA SER A 173 0.36 9.44 20.12
C SER A 173 -0.70 8.69 19.32
N LEU A 174 -0.32 8.08 18.19
CA LEU A 174 -1.24 7.26 17.40
C LEU A 174 -1.48 5.88 18.01
N GLY A 175 -0.65 5.48 18.98
CA GLY A 175 -0.80 4.19 19.64
C GLY A 175 0.29 3.18 19.32
N TYR A 176 1.30 3.55 18.52
CA TYR A 176 2.39 2.63 18.25
C TYR A 176 3.15 2.34 19.56
N ASP A 177 3.26 1.07 19.88
CA ASP A 177 3.81 0.63 21.17
C ASP A 177 5.29 0.29 21.01
N LEU A 178 6.15 1.19 21.52
CA LEU A 178 7.60 0.99 21.44
C LEU A 178 8.12 -0.12 22.38
N ASN A 179 7.28 -0.62 23.28
CA ASN A 179 7.62 -1.82 24.05
C ASN A 179 7.45 -3.09 23.21
N ARG A 180 6.78 -2.98 22.06
CA ARG A 180 6.54 -4.08 21.14
C ARG A 180 7.06 -3.76 19.75
N GLY A 181 8.04 -2.87 19.67
CA GLY A 181 8.63 -2.49 18.38
C GLY A 181 9.76 -1.51 18.56
N ARG A 182 10.31 -1.08 17.42
CA ARG A 182 11.37 -0.08 17.42
C ARG A 182 11.43 0.56 16.05
N GLN A 183 12.09 1.72 15.96
CA GLN A 183 12.32 2.38 14.69
C GLN A 183 13.82 2.52 14.47
N ASP A 184 14.26 2.20 13.25
CA ASP A 184 15.65 2.34 12.84
C ASP A 184 15.69 3.06 11.48
N LYS A 185 16.88 3.47 11.06
CA LYS A 185 17.06 4.14 9.77
C LYS A 185 17.39 3.14 8.68
N THR A 186 16.92 3.44 7.45
CA THR A 186 17.21 2.61 6.29
C THR A 186 17.07 3.47 5.04
N LEU A 187 17.52 2.94 3.91
CA LEU A 187 17.37 3.66 2.64
C LEU A 187 15.92 3.69 2.16
N HIS A 188 15.17 2.62 2.41
CA HIS A 188 13.77 2.52 1.98
C HIS A 188 12.92 2.11 3.17
N PRO A 189 12.12 3.02 3.72
CA PRO A 189 11.30 2.70 4.89
C PRO A 189 10.41 1.48 4.67
N PHE A 190 10.27 0.69 5.73
CA PHE A 190 9.41 -0.48 5.70
C PHE A 190 9.00 -0.88 7.11
N MET A 191 8.03 -1.79 7.19
CA MET A 191 7.62 -2.42 8.44
C MET A 191 7.95 -3.91 8.33
N THR A 192 8.42 -4.49 9.42
CA THR A 192 8.64 -5.93 9.49
C THR A 192 8.15 -6.45 10.84
N LYS A 193 7.73 -7.71 10.84
CA LYS A 193 7.14 -8.31 12.03
C LYS A 193 7.78 -9.65 12.30
N PHE A 194 8.11 -9.87 13.57
CA PHE A 194 8.62 -11.16 14.03
C PHE A 194 7.60 -11.85 14.95
N SER A 195 6.73 -11.07 15.55
CA SER A 195 5.71 -11.52 16.50
C SER A 195 4.74 -10.37 16.66
N ILE A 196 3.53 -10.64 17.16
CA ILE A 196 2.60 -9.55 17.49
C ILE A 196 3.26 -8.61 18.51
N ASP A 197 4.16 -9.13 19.32
CA ASP A 197 4.89 -8.34 20.33
C ASP A 197 6.23 -7.83 19.84
N ASP A 198 6.52 -7.96 18.53
CA ASP A 198 7.78 -7.45 17.97
C ASP A 198 7.53 -7.00 16.54
N VAL A 199 7.02 -5.78 16.39
CA VAL A 199 6.66 -5.17 15.09
C VAL A 199 7.51 -3.92 14.93
N ARG A 200 8.43 -3.95 13.98
CA ARG A 200 9.45 -2.91 13.81
C ARG A 200 9.23 -2.11 12.54
N ILE A 201 9.64 -0.84 12.58
CA ILE A 201 9.56 0.03 11.42
C ILE A 201 10.92 0.69 11.17
N THR A 202 11.09 1.18 9.95
CA THR A 202 12.27 1.95 9.58
C THR A 202 11.84 3.26 8.94
N THR A 203 12.77 4.22 8.92
CA THR A 203 12.51 5.53 8.34
C THR A 203 13.77 6.04 7.64
N ARG A 204 13.60 7.12 6.90
CA ARG A 204 14.72 7.82 6.27
C ARG A 204 14.48 9.32 6.40
N VAL A 205 15.51 10.03 6.84
CA VAL A 205 15.40 11.47 7.12
C VAL A 205 16.15 12.27 6.08
N TYR A 206 15.53 13.35 5.62
CA TYR A 206 16.14 14.29 4.69
C TYR A 206 16.28 15.64 5.41
N GLU A 207 17.50 16.11 5.56
CA GLU A 207 17.76 17.33 6.31
C GLU A 207 17.07 18.55 5.69
N HIS A 208 16.91 18.54 4.37
CA HIS A 208 16.39 19.72 3.67
C HIS A 208 14.93 19.57 3.21
N HIS A 209 14.24 18.56 3.70
CA HIS A 209 12.84 18.34 3.32
C HIS A 209 12.08 17.73 4.50
N LEU A 210 11.20 18.50 5.11
CA LEU A 210 10.60 18.14 6.39
C LEU A 210 9.61 16.95 6.27
N GLU A 211 8.77 16.93 5.24
CA GLU A 211 7.63 16.01 5.26
C GLU A 211 8.00 14.55 4.96
N GLN A 212 9.14 14.30 4.34
CA GLN A 212 9.47 12.93 3.92
C GLN A 212 9.52 11.95 5.10
N ALA A 213 10.33 12.26 6.10
CA ALA A 213 10.47 11.37 7.24
C ALA A 213 9.17 11.29 8.04
N LEU A 214 8.51 12.42 8.21
CA LEU A 214 7.30 12.48 9.01
C LEU A 214 6.22 11.57 8.47
N PHE A 215 5.88 11.73 7.19
CA PHE A 215 4.77 10.98 6.62
C PHE A 215 5.14 9.54 6.30
N SER A 216 6.40 9.28 5.98
CA SER A 216 6.88 7.92 5.85
C SER A 216 6.79 7.18 7.19
N THR A 217 7.16 7.85 8.28
CA THR A 217 7.07 7.27 9.62
C THR A 217 5.61 6.97 10.00
N ILE A 218 4.71 7.89 9.71
CA ILE A 218 3.29 7.68 9.98
C ILE A 218 2.76 6.51 9.13
N HIS A 219 3.18 6.43 7.88
CA HIS A 219 2.78 5.34 6.99
C HIS A 219 3.19 3.98 7.54
N GLU A 220 4.47 3.84 7.90
CA GLU A 220 4.95 2.56 8.42
C GLU A 220 4.33 2.25 9.77
N ALA A 221 4.09 3.28 10.60
CA ALA A 221 3.38 3.07 11.85
C ALA A 221 1.96 2.57 11.61
N GLY A 222 1.32 3.02 10.52
CA GLY A 222 -0.01 2.52 10.16
C GLY A 222 -0.02 1.02 9.92
N HIS A 223 0.99 0.53 9.18
CA HIS A 223 1.18 -0.91 9.01
C HIS A 223 1.42 -1.60 10.35
N ALA A 224 2.25 -0.98 11.20
CA ALA A 224 2.60 -1.58 12.47
C ALA A 224 1.42 -1.62 13.44
N LEU A 225 0.59 -0.58 13.44
CA LEU A 225 -0.61 -0.56 14.29
C LEU A 225 -1.55 -1.72 13.94
N TYR A 226 -1.67 -2.02 12.66
CA TYR A 226 -2.47 -3.17 12.21
C TYR A 226 -1.93 -4.45 12.85
N GLU A 227 -0.62 -4.70 12.70
CA GLU A 227 -0.03 -5.93 13.20
C GLU A 227 -0.02 -6.00 14.73
N GLN A 228 0.19 -4.87 15.41
CA GLN A 228 0.14 -4.84 16.87
C GLN A 228 -1.29 -5.01 17.40
N GLY A 229 -2.29 -4.76 16.56
CA GLY A 229 -3.69 -4.87 16.95
C GLY A 229 -4.31 -6.25 16.77
N ILE A 230 -3.57 -7.21 16.22
CA ILE A 230 -4.08 -8.56 16.00
C ILE A 230 -4.30 -9.26 17.34
N ASP A 231 -5.38 -10.04 17.43
CA ASP A 231 -5.70 -10.80 18.64
C ASP A 231 -4.52 -11.69 19.03
N PRO A 232 -3.97 -11.53 20.25
CA PRO A 232 -2.85 -12.36 20.66
C PRO A 232 -3.11 -13.87 20.60
N ALA A 233 -4.38 -14.28 20.66
CA ALA A 233 -4.72 -15.70 20.54
C ALA A 233 -4.33 -16.29 19.19
N LEU A 234 -4.11 -15.43 18.18
CA LEU A 234 -3.73 -15.90 16.85
C LEU A 234 -2.22 -16.09 16.68
N GLU A 235 -1.43 -15.66 17.66
CA GLU A 235 0.02 -15.72 17.57
C GLU A 235 0.50 -17.14 17.32
N GLY A 236 1.46 -17.28 16.40
CA GLY A 236 2.00 -18.58 16.06
C GLY A 236 1.16 -19.38 15.08
N THR A 237 0.06 -18.80 14.58
CA THR A 237 -0.79 -19.45 13.59
C THR A 237 -0.73 -18.71 12.27
N PRO A 238 -1.18 -19.35 11.17
CA PRO A 238 -1.28 -18.65 9.89
C PRO A 238 -2.26 -17.48 9.89
N LEU A 239 -3.10 -17.34 10.91
CA LEU A 239 -4.05 -16.23 11.00
C LEU A 239 -3.40 -14.94 11.52
N ALA A 240 -2.18 -15.00 12.05
CA ALA A 240 -1.56 -13.85 12.70
C ALA A 240 -0.89 -12.93 11.67
N GLY A 241 -1.71 -12.20 10.95
CA GLY A 241 -1.22 -11.24 9.97
C GLY A 241 -2.40 -10.42 9.45
N GLY A 242 -2.11 -9.35 8.73
CA GLY A 242 -3.17 -8.57 8.10
C GLY A 242 -3.87 -9.36 7.01
N ALA A 243 -5.09 -8.97 6.70
CA ALA A 243 -5.98 -9.74 5.82
C ALA A 243 -5.46 -9.82 4.38
N SER A 244 -4.85 -8.76 3.89
CA SER A 244 -4.38 -8.70 2.50
C SER A 244 -3.44 -7.50 2.34
N SER A 245 -2.76 -7.45 1.19
CA SER A 245 -1.92 -6.30 0.87
C SER A 245 -2.74 -5.01 0.79
N GLY A 246 -3.91 -5.07 0.15
CA GLY A 246 -4.76 -3.88 0.04
C GLY A 246 -5.29 -3.42 1.39
N MET A 247 -5.74 -4.35 2.23
CA MET A 247 -6.21 -3.97 3.56
C MET A 247 -5.06 -3.41 4.40
N HIS A 248 -3.87 -3.98 4.28
CA HIS A 248 -2.70 -3.47 4.98
C HIS A 248 -2.39 -2.05 4.55
N GLU A 249 -2.39 -1.82 3.24
CA GLU A 249 -2.13 -0.48 2.73
C GLU A 249 -3.22 0.50 3.15
N SER A 250 -4.47 0.04 3.27
CA SER A 250 -5.55 0.92 3.72
C SER A 250 -5.28 1.47 5.10
N GLN A 251 -4.67 0.68 5.97
CA GLN A 251 -4.33 1.15 7.32
C GLN A 251 -3.20 2.16 7.26
N ALA A 252 -2.17 1.90 6.46
CA ALA A 252 -1.09 2.86 6.30
C ALA A 252 -1.57 4.18 5.70
N ARG A 253 -2.41 4.12 4.67
CA ARG A 253 -2.89 5.33 4.01
C ARG A 253 -3.91 6.09 4.85
N LEU A 254 -4.72 5.38 5.63
CA LEU A 254 -5.63 6.05 6.57
C LEU A 254 -4.83 6.97 7.50
N TRP A 255 -3.80 6.43 8.14
CA TRP A 255 -3.00 7.21 9.08
C TRP A 255 -2.15 8.26 8.38
N GLU A 256 -1.54 7.90 7.25
CA GLU A 256 -0.67 8.84 6.55
C GLU A 256 -1.43 10.02 5.96
N ASN A 257 -2.54 9.77 5.28
CA ASN A 257 -3.21 10.78 4.47
C ASN A 257 -4.53 11.24 5.04
N VAL A 258 -5.47 10.29 5.27
CA VAL A 258 -6.82 10.70 5.72
C VAL A 258 -6.74 11.42 7.07
N ILE A 259 -5.94 10.89 7.98
CA ILE A 259 -5.73 11.49 9.30
C ILE A 259 -4.52 12.42 9.28
N GLY A 260 -3.36 11.91 8.87
CA GLY A 260 -2.07 12.59 9.02
C GLY A 260 -1.91 13.83 8.16
N ARG A 261 -2.70 13.98 7.09
CA ARG A 261 -2.66 15.20 6.28
C ARG A 261 -3.95 15.99 6.39
N SER A 262 -4.76 15.70 7.41
CA SER A 262 -6.01 16.44 7.63
C SER A 262 -5.76 17.74 8.39
N ARG A 263 -6.65 18.71 8.20
CA ARG A 263 -6.57 19.96 8.92
C ARG A 263 -6.68 19.72 10.43
N GLY A 264 -7.60 18.84 10.84
CA GLY A 264 -7.84 18.60 12.27
C GLY A 264 -6.63 18.03 12.99
N PHE A 265 -5.90 17.12 12.31
CA PHE A 265 -4.70 16.54 12.92
C PHE A 265 -3.69 17.65 13.25
N TRP A 266 -3.49 18.59 12.33
CA TRP A 266 -2.49 19.62 12.52
C TRP A 266 -2.97 20.79 13.39
N GLU A 267 -4.27 20.89 13.68
CA GLU A 267 -4.73 21.81 14.72
C GLU A 267 -4.03 21.51 16.05
N TRP A 268 -3.85 20.22 16.35
CA TRP A 268 -3.17 19.80 17.58
C TRP A 268 -1.64 19.77 17.43
N PHE A 269 -1.18 19.12 16.37
CA PHE A 269 0.25 18.82 16.25
C PHE A 269 1.08 19.98 15.70
N TYR A 270 0.48 20.90 14.94
CA TYR A 270 1.29 21.95 14.33
C TYR A 270 1.94 22.88 15.37
N PRO A 271 1.26 23.35 16.40
CA PRO A 271 1.94 24.18 17.41
C PRO A 271 3.16 23.47 18.01
N ARG A 272 3.09 22.16 18.16
CA ARG A 272 4.20 21.37 18.70
C ARG A 272 5.34 21.27 17.70
N LEU A 273 5.03 21.02 16.43
CA LEU A 273 6.04 21.01 15.38
C LEU A 273 6.69 22.41 15.25
N GLN A 274 5.87 23.45 15.27
CA GLN A 274 6.35 24.80 15.18
C GLN A 274 7.31 25.14 16.32
N GLY A 275 7.01 24.64 17.52
CA GLY A 275 7.89 24.83 18.66
C GLY A 275 9.24 24.16 18.50
N VAL A 276 9.28 23.01 17.84
CA VAL A 276 10.54 22.32 17.55
C VAL A 276 11.36 23.09 16.52
N PHE A 277 10.69 23.64 15.51
CA PHE A 277 11.35 24.32 14.39
C PHE A 277 10.90 25.78 14.31
N MET A 278 11.04 26.51 15.42
CA MET A 278 10.53 27.87 15.51
C MET A 278 11.21 28.81 14.51
N ARG A 279 12.51 28.63 14.26
CA ARG A 279 13.20 29.47 13.30
C ARG A 279 12.61 29.29 11.89
N GLN A 280 12.34 28.03 11.51
CA GLN A 280 11.87 27.74 10.16
C GLN A 280 10.37 27.99 10.00
N LEU A 281 9.57 27.69 11.04
CA LEU A 281 8.11 27.65 10.92
C LEU A 281 7.41 28.72 11.74
N GLY A 282 8.15 29.55 12.45
CA GLY A 282 7.54 30.54 13.37
C GLY A 282 6.56 31.47 12.71
N GLN A 283 6.74 31.80 11.44
CA GLN A 283 5.85 32.69 10.70
C GLN A 283 4.87 31.95 9.80
N VAL A 284 4.84 30.63 9.85
CA VAL A 284 3.96 29.79 9.02
C VAL A 284 2.74 29.42 9.84
N THR A 285 1.56 29.80 9.36
CA THR A 285 0.30 29.46 10.07
C THR A 285 -0.05 27.99 9.90
N THR A 286 -0.93 27.50 10.74
CA THR A 286 -1.46 26.12 10.60
C THR A 286 -2.06 25.92 9.22
N ASN A 287 -2.82 26.89 8.73
CA ASN A 287 -3.43 26.75 7.40
C ASN A 287 -2.39 26.72 6.30
N GLN A 288 -1.35 27.54 6.41
CA GLN A 288 -0.26 27.52 5.43
C GLN A 288 0.46 26.16 5.43
N PHE A 289 0.67 25.60 6.62
CA PHE A 289 1.28 24.27 6.72
C PHE A 289 0.37 23.20 6.12
N TYR A 290 -0.92 23.25 6.43
CA TYR A 290 -1.90 22.32 5.86
C TYR A 290 -1.88 22.40 4.33
N GLN A 291 -1.82 23.60 3.78
CA GLN A 291 -1.72 23.76 2.32
C GLN A 291 -0.40 23.15 1.79
N ALA A 292 0.69 23.39 2.49
CA ALA A 292 2.01 22.94 2.03
C ALA A 292 2.09 21.42 1.92
N ILE A 293 1.54 20.71 2.91
CA ILE A 293 1.63 19.24 2.92
C ILE A 293 0.61 18.57 2.00
N ASN A 294 -0.26 19.35 1.36
CA ASN A 294 -1.30 18.83 0.48
C ASN A 294 -1.22 19.39 -0.93
N LYS A 295 -0.08 19.93 -1.32
CA LYS A 295 0.10 20.44 -2.67
C LYS A 295 -0.04 19.31 -3.69
N VAL A 296 -0.82 19.55 -4.74
CA VAL A 296 -1.01 18.59 -5.83
C VAL A 296 -0.13 19.01 -7.00
N ASN A 297 0.73 18.11 -7.43
CA ASN A 297 1.68 18.41 -8.49
C ASN A 297 1.98 17.15 -9.29
N PRO A 298 1.47 17.05 -10.54
CA PRO A 298 1.83 15.89 -11.35
C PRO A 298 3.35 15.77 -11.47
N SER A 299 3.85 14.56 -11.29
CA SER A 299 5.28 14.33 -11.27
C SER A 299 5.59 12.98 -11.92
N LEU A 300 6.88 12.69 -12.06
CA LEU A 300 7.33 11.50 -12.76
C LEU A 300 7.51 10.30 -11.84
N ILE A 301 7.77 10.54 -10.55
CA ILE A 301 8.18 9.49 -9.63
C ILE A 301 7.03 9.14 -8.68
N ARG A 302 6.58 7.90 -8.74
CA ARG A 302 5.43 7.42 -7.97
C ARG A 302 5.58 7.66 -6.47
N THR A 303 6.76 7.35 -5.92
CA THR A 303 6.96 7.45 -4.48
C THR A 303 6.97 8.89 -3.97
N ASP A 304 7.11 9.86 -4.87
CA ASP A 304 7.05 11.28 -4.51
C ASP A 304 5.67 11.89 -4.75
N ALA A 305 4.71 11.12 -5.24
CA ALA A 305 3.42 11.66 -5.68
C ALA A 305 2.53 12.03 -4.49
N ASP A 306 1.71 13.05 -4.70
CA ASP A 306 0.66 13.43 -3.74
C ASP A 306 -0.51 12.45 -3.80
N GLU A 307 -1.44 12.55 -2.84
CA GLU A 307 -2.51 11.55 -2.75
C GLU A 307 -3.52 11.63 -3.89
N VAL A 308 -3.60 12.74 -4.59
CA VAL A 308 -4.52 12.87 -5.73
C VAL A 308 -3.93 12.19 -6.97
N THR A 309 -2.67 12.49 -7.31
CA THR A 309 -2.05 11.97 -8.53
C THR A 309 -1.51 10.55 -8.35
N TYR A 310 -1.27 10.11 -7.12
CA TYR A 310 -0.64 8.81 -6.87
C TYR A 310 -1.35 7.66 -7.59
N ASN A 311 -2.67 7.65 -7.53
CA ASN A 311 -3.42 6.53 -8.09
C ASN A 311 -3.30 6.43 -9.60
N LEU A 312 -3.05 7.55 -10.29
CA LEU A 312 -2.80 7.50 -11.72
C LEU A 312 -1.50 6.76 -12.03
N HIS A 313 -0.46 6.95 -11.20
CA HIS A 313 0.77 6.17 -11.34
C HIS A 313 0.48 4.67 -11.23
N ILE A 314 -0.34 4.29 -10.27
CA ILE A 314 -0.66 2.88 -10.03
C ILE A 314 -1.45 2.30 -11.21
N MET A 315 -2.44 3.05 -11.70
CA MET A 315 -3.26 2.56 -12.80
C MET A 315 -2.45 2.38 -14.08
N ILE A 316 -1.47 3.26 -14.31
CA ILE A 316 -0.57 3.11 -15.46
C ILE A 316 0.14 1.76 -15.36
N ARG A 317 0.73 1.46 -14.20
CA ARG A 317 1.45 0.20 -14.01
C ARG A 317 0.53 -1.00 -14.14
N PHE A 318 -0.65 -0.92 -13.55
CA PHE A 318 -1.61 -2.01 -13.63
C PHE A 318 -2.01 -2.31 -15.07
N ASP A 319 -2.33 -1.27 -15.83
CA ASP A 319 -2.73 -1.46 -17.24
C ASP A 319 -1.59 -2.03 -18.07
N LEU A 320 -0.36 -1.56 -17.83
CA LEU A 320 0.80 -2.08 -18.57
C LEU A 320 1.07 -3.54 -18.21
N GLU A 321 0.93 -3.91 -16.93
CA GLU A 321 1.07 -5.31 -16.52
C GLU A 321 0.08 -6.19 -17.26
N LEU A 322 -1.19 -5.77 -17.30
CA LEU A 322 -2.21 -6.56 -17.98
C LEU A 322 -1.92 -6.68 -19.48
N ALA A 323 -1.51 -5.57 -20.11
CA ALA A 323 -1.21 -5.58 -21.52
C ALA A 323 -0.06 -6.54 -21.84
N MET A 324 0.98 -6.56 -20.99
CA MET A 324 2.08 -7.48 -21.16
C MET A 324 1.64 -8.93 -20.98
N LEU A 325 0.89 -9.20 -19.92
CA LEU A 325 0.42 -10.56 -19.63
C LEU A 325 -0.53 -11.07 -20.70
N GLU A 326 -1.35 -10.18 -21.28
CA GLU A 326 -2.30 -10.53 -22.34
C GLU A 326 -1.63 -10.70 -23.71
N GLY A 327 -0.34 -10.37 -23.82
CA GLY A 327 0.37 -10.45 -25.09
C GLY A 327 0.10 -9.27 -26.02
N LYS A 328 -0.49 -8.19 -25.47
CA LYS A 328 -0.83 -7.00 -26.28
C LYS A 328 0.27 -5.96 -26.30
N LEU A 329 1.26 -6.09 -25.41
CA LEU A 329 2.36 -5.14 -25.32
C LEU A 329 3.66 -5.92 -25.23
N ALA A 330 4.54 -5.75 -26.23
CA ALA A 330 5.86 -6.36 -26.20
C ALA A 330 6.76 -5.62 -25.21
N ILE A 331 7.67 -6.37 -24.58
CA ILE A 331 8.60 -5.76 -23.61
C ILE A 331 9.40 -4.64 -24.25
N SER A 332 9.79 -4.80 -25.54
CA SER A 332 10.56 -3.77 -26.24
C SER A 332 9.79 -2.45 -26.38
N ASP A 333 8.47 -2.50 -26.34
CA ASP A 333 7.63 -1.29 -26.47
C ASP A 333 7.25 -0.69 -25.11
N LEU A 334 7.66 -1.31 -24.02
CA LEU A 334 7.24 -0.90 -22.68
C LEU A 334 7.67 0.54 -22.33
N PRO A 335 8.93 0.97 -22.59
CA PRO A 335 9.28 2.35 -22.23
C PRO A 335 8.44 3.39 -22.94
N GLU A 336 8.16 3.19 -24.22
CA GLU A 336 7.34 4.13 -24.97
C GLU A 336 5.89 4.15 -24.47
N ALA A 337 5.33 2.97 -24.19
CA ALA A 337 3.98 2.87 -23.65
C ALA A 337 3.88 3.56 -22.29
N TRP A 338 4.90 3.38 -21.44
CA TRP A 338 4.99 4.06 -20.15
C TRP A 338 4.94 5.58 -20.34
N ASN A 339 5.81 6.09 -21.20
CA ASN A 339 5.92 7.53 -21.42
C ASN A 339 4.62 8.12 -21.99
N GLU A 340 3.98 7.38 -22.87
CA GLU A 340 2.72 7.84 -23.47
C GLU A 340 1.62 7.93 -22.42
N ARG A 341 1.52 6.95 -21.53
CA ARG A 341 0.51 7.00 -20.46
C ARG A 341 0.79 8.15 -19.50
N TYR A 342 2.06 8.42 -19.18
CA TYR A 342 2.39 9.56 -18.33
C TYR A 342 1.97 10.87 -19.00
N ARG A 343 2.25 11.01 -20.31
CA ARG A 343 1.82 12.21 -21.03
C ARG A 343 0.30 12.37 -20.97
N ASN A 344 -0.42 11.31 -21.26
CA ASN A 344 -1.88 11.37 -21.39
C ASN A 344 -2.57 11.57 -20.05
N ASP A 345 -2.11 10.90 -18.99
CA ASP A 345 -2.81 10.89 -17.72
C ASP A 345 -2.33 11.98 -16.76
N LEU A 346 -1.04 12.31 -16.80
CA LEU A 346 -0.44 13.24 -15.84
C LEU A 346 0.14 14.48 -16.50
N GLY A 347 0.25 14.52 -17.82
CA GLY A 347 0.76 15.68 -18.52
C GLY A 347 2.28 15.88 -18.36
N VAL A 348 3.00 14.85 -17.94
CA VAL A 348 4.46 14.91 -17.79
C VAL A 348 5.08 13.77 -18.57
N ILE A 349 6.29 13.96 -19.05
CA ILE A 349 6.96 12.99 -19.91
C ILE A 349 8.35 12.71 -19.36
N PRO A 350 8.67 11.45 -19.03
CA PRO A 350 10.04 11.13 -18.61
C PRO A 350 11.04 11.43 -19.72
N THR A 351 12.18 12.01 -19.35
CA THR A 351 13.24 12.27 -20.30
C THR A 351 14.33 11.20 -20.26
N THR A 352 14.28 10.33 -19.24
CA THR A 352 15.22 9.21 -19.12
C THR A 352 14.44 7.99 -18.67
N ASP A 353 15.00 6.80 -18.92
CA ASP A 353 14.41 5.56 -18.41
C ASP A 353 14.45 5.50 -16.89
N LEU A 354 15.41 6.17 -16.28
CA LEU A 354 15.53 6.20 -14.81
C LEU A 354 14.30 6.87 -14.18
N GLU A 355 13.81 7.94 -14.80
CA GLU A 355 12.60 8.62 -14.35
C GLU A 355 11.33 7.92 -14.83
N GLY A 356 11.48 6.96 -15.73
CA GLY A 356 10.36 6.25 -16.33
C GLY A 356 10.34 4.81 -15.88
N VAL A 357 10.44 3.92 -16.85
CA VAL A 357 10.17 2.50 -16.68
C VAL A 357 11.09 1.80 -15.66
N LEU A 358 12.26 2.36 -15.36
CA LEU A 358 13.21 1.75 -14.44
C LEU A 358 13.04 2.21 -12.98
N GLN A 359 12.07 3.07 -12.69
CA GLN A 359 12.03 3.70 -11.36
C GLN A 359 11.62 2.77 -10.23
N ASP A 360 10.81 1.76 -10.50
CA ASP A 360 10.33 0.82 -9.48
C ASP A 360 11.02 -0.53 -9.62
N VAL A 361 11.26 -1.17 -8.49
CA VAL A 361 11.96 -2.45 -8.47
C VAL A 361 11.02 -3.64 -8.71
N HIS A 362 9.72 -3.46 -8.58
CA HIS A 362 8.73 -4.56 -8.50
C HIS A 362 8.89 -5.62 -9.57
N TRP A 363 9.00 -5.20 -10.83
CA TRP A 363 9.09 -6.16 -11.95
C TRP A 363 10.47 -6.83 -12.04
N TYR A 364 11.44 -6.31 -11.31
CA TYR A 364 12.84 -6.75 -11.45
C TYR A 364 13.28 -7.62 -10.27
N ILE A 365 12.46 -7.72 -9.22
CA ILE A 365 12.68 -8.69 -8.14
C ILE A 365 11.47 -9.59 -7.92
N GLY A 366 10.38 -9.37 -8.64
CA GLY A 366 9.16 -10.16 -8.52
C GLY A 366 8.72 -10.66 -9.87
N LEU A 367 7.44 -10.96 -9.95
CA LEU A 367 6.79 -11.29 -11.22
C LEU A 367 6.10 -10.05 -11.76
N ILE A 368 5.68 -10.11 -13.03
CA ILE A 368 4.86 -9.04 -13.60
C ILE A 368 3.42 -9.35 -13.26
N GLY A 369 2.80 -8.42 -12.55
CA GLY A 369 1.39 -8.54 -12.18
C GLY A 369 1.18 -8.87 -10.72
N GLY A 370 0.06 -8.39 -10.18
CA GLY A 370 -0.41 -8.79 -8.87
C GLY A 370 -0.09 -7.87 -7.71
N MET A 371 0.80 -6.90 -7.87
CA MET A 371 1.23 -6.10 -6.73
C MET A 371 0.73 -4.66 -6.75
N PHE A 372 0.80 -3.99 -7.90
CA PHE A 372 0.55 -2.55 -7.92
C PHE A 372 -0.89 -2.17 -7.58
N GLN A 373 -1.87 -2.96 -7.97
CA GLN A 373 -3.27 -2.62 -7.71
C GLN A 373 -3.57 -2.46 -6.21
N SER A 374 -2.83 -3.16 -5.36
CA SER A 374 -3.09 -3.11 -3.92
C SER A 374 -2.93 -1.71 -3.35
N TYR A 375 -2.02 -0.91 -3.89
CA TYR A 375 -1.80 0.45 -3.38
C TYR A 375 -3.06 1.30 -3.54
N THR A 376 -3.68 1.29 -4.73
CA THR A 376 -4.88 2.08 -4.95
C THR A 376 -6.10 1.46 -4.27
N LEU A 377 -6.21 0.13 -4.28
CA LEU A 377 -7.27 -0.52 -3.52
C LEU A 377 -7.21 -0.09 -2.06
N GLY A 378 -6.00 0.01 -1.49
CA GLY A 378 -5.82 0.47 -0.14
C GLY A 378 -6.33 1.89 0.07
N ASN A 379 -6.07 2.79 -0.87
CA ASN A 379 -6.57 4.16 -0.79
C ASN A 379 -8.10 4.19 -0.81
N LEU A 380 -8.72 3.39 -1.69
CA LEU A 380 -10.18 3.32 -1.76
C LEU A 380 -10.75 2.78 -0.45
N MET A 381 -10.13 1.74 0.10
CA MET A 381 -10.60 1.16 1.35
C MET A 381 -10.46 2.13 2.51
N ALA A 382 -9.34 2.86 2.57
CA ALA A 382 -9.13 3.82 3.66
C ALA A 382 -10.26 4.85 3.71
N ALA A 383 -10.65 5.38 2.55
CA ALA A 383 -11.73 6.37 2.51
C ALA A 383 -13.07 5.76 2.89
N GLN A 384 -13.37 4.56 2.38
CA GLN A 384 -14.65 3.92 2.68
C GLN A 384 -14.75 3.55 4.16
N ILE A 385 -13.67 3.05 4.73
CA ILE A 385 -13.63 2.69 6.14
C ILE A 385 -13.81 3.95 7.00
N TYR A 386 -13.08 5.02 6.70
CA TYR A 386 -13.16 6.23 7.51
C TYR A 386 -14.56 6.87 7.42
N ASP A 387 -15.15 6.85 6.23
CA ASP A 387 -16.53 7.33 6.06
C ASP A 387 -17.49 6.58 7.01
N THR A 388 -17.34 5.28 7.10
CA THR A 388 -18.13 4.44 8.00
C THR A 388 -17.86 4.81 9.47
N ILE A 389 -16.59 5.00 9.82
CA ILE A 389 -16.20 5.32 11.18
C ILE A 389 -16.84 6.64 11.65
N VAL A 390 -16.79 7.65 10.80
CA VAL A 390 -17.33 8.98 11.14
C VAL A 390 -18.85 8.92 11.23
N SER A 391 -19.49 8.13 10.38
CA SER A 391 -20.94 7.93 10.48
C SER A 391 -21.31 7.24 11.78
N PHE A 392 -20.50 6.29 12.22
CA PHE A 392 -20.73 5.58 13.48
C PHE A 392 -20.50 6.48 14.68
N ASP A 393 -19.46 7.30 14.65
CA ASP A 393 -19.10 8.17 15.78
C ASP A 393 -18.62 9.53 15.26
N PRO A 394 -19.54 10.49 15.09
CA PRO A 394 -19.18 11.81 14.57
C PRO A 394 -18.25 12.62 15.48
N GLU A 395 -18.04 12.20 16.71
CA GLU A 395 -17.12 12.87 17.62
C GLU A 395 -15.65 12.63 17.26
N ILE A 396 -15.37 11.59 16.48
CA ILE A 396 -13.97 11.21 16.20
C ILE A 396 -13.18 12.35 15.56
N PRO A 397 -13.68 13.05 14.52
CA PRO A 397 -12.90 14.16 13.97
C PRO A 397 -12.62 15.25 14.97
N PHE A 398 -13.57 15.55 15.87
CA PHE A 398 -13.36 16.58 16.88
C PHE A 398 -12.33 16.17 17.91
N GLU A 399 -12.26 14.86 18.24
CA GLU A 399 -11.25 14.39 19.17
C GLU A 399 -9.85 14.44 18.52
N ILE A 400 -9.77 14.20 17.23
CA ILE A 400 -8.49 14.33 16.51
C ILE A 400 -7.98 15.76 16.62
N GLU A 401 -8.87 16.76 16.50
CA GLU A 401 -8.50 18.16 16.66
C GLU A 401 -7.93 18.46 18.05
N ARG A 402 -8.27 17.67 19.04
CA ARG A 402 -7.78 17.80 20.41
C ARG A 402 -6.66 16.84 20.74
N GLY A 403 -6.12 16.17 19.73
CA GLY A 403 -4.94 15.32 19.88
C GLY A 403 -5.22 13.89 20.28
N SER A 404 -6.48 13.45 20.23
CA SER A 404 -6.82 12.09 20.63
C SER A 404 -7.31 11.27 19.44
N VAL A 405 -6.67 10.12 19.22
CA VAL A 405 -7.12 9.15 18.21
C VAL A 405 -7.56 7.86 18.89
N LYS A 406 -7.80 7.90 20.19
CA LYS A 406 -8.09 6.68 20.96
C LYS A 406 -9.32 5.95 20.43
N LYS A 407 -10.40 6.68 20.21
CA LYS A 407 -11.64 6.06 19.71
C LYS A 407 -11.45 5.50 18.30
N LEU A 408 -10.72 6.23 17.46
CA LEU A 408 -10.43 5.76 16.10
C LEU A 408 -9.64 4.45 16.15
N LEU A 409 -8.57 4.42 16.91
CA LEU A 409 -7.76 3.22 17.00
C LEU A 409 -8.54 2.04 17.58
N GLU A 410 -9.32 2.28 18.63
CA GLU A 410 -10.14 1.24 19.23
C GLU A 410 -11.13 0.66 18.22
N TRP A 411 -11.76 1.53 17.41
CA TRP A 411 -12.67 1.05 16.39
C TRP A 411 -11.96 0.17 15.36
N LEU A 412 -10.77 0.62 14.91
CA LEU A 412 -9.99 -0.15 13.94
C LEU A 412 -9.58 -1.50 14.53
N GLN A 413 -9.15 -1.51 15.79
CA GLN A 413 -8.74 -2.76 16.45
C GLN A 413 -9.91 -3.72 16.57
N GLN A 414 -11.07 -3.23 16.98
CA GLN A 414 -12.23 -4.08 17.20
C GLN A 414 -12.82 -4.62 15.90
N ASN A 415 -12.80 -3.82 14.83
CA ASN A 415 -13.51 -4.18 13.61
C ASN A 415 -12.63 -4.76 12.53
N ILE A 416 -11.32 -4.47 12.56
CA ILE A 416 -10.41 -4.92 11.51
C ILE A 416 -9.23 -5.69 12.08
N HIS A 417 -8.44 -5.05 12.95
CA HIS A 417 -7.13 -5.57 13.32
C HIS A 417 -7.21 -6.92 14.02
N GLN A 418 -8.10 -7.07 14.99
CA GLN A 418 -8.13 -8.27 15.82
C GLN A 418 -8.38 -9.55 15.03
N HIS A 419 -9.03 -9.43 13.88
CA HIS A 419 -9.40 -10.61 13.09
C HIS A 419 -8.24 -11.25 12.36
N GLY A 420 -7.10 -10.56 12.25
CA GLY A 420 -5.99 -11.11 11.49
C GLY A 420 -6.44 -11.48 10.08
N ARG A 421 -6.14 -12.72 9.66
CA ARG A 421 -6.47 -13.21 8.33
C ARG A 421 -7.76 -14.02 8.26
N LYS A 422 -8.61 -13.93 9.27
CA LYS A 422 -9.85 -14.73 9.28
C LYS A 422 -10.76 -14.48 8.07
N PHE A 423 -10.78 -13.25 7.57
CA PHE A 423 -11.68 -12.83 6.49
C PHE A 423 -10.90 -12.35 5.29
N THR A 424 -11.47 -12.55 4.09
CA THR A 424 -10.91 -11.94 2.88
C THR A 424 -11.16 -10.44 2.93
N THR A 425 -10.47 -9.70 2.06
CA THR A 425 -10.68 -8.25 1.94
C THR A 425 -12.14 -7.93 1.66
N GLN A 426 -12.75 -8.65 0.71
CA GLN A 426 -14.14 -8.37 0.35
C GLN A 426 -15.08 -8.64 1.51
N GLU A 427 -14.87 -9.77 2.20
CA GLU A 427 -15.69 -10.09 3.39
C GLU A 427 -15.56 -9.00 4.45
N LEU A 428 -14.32 -8.57 4.69
CA LEU A 428 -14.07 -7.61 5.75
C LEU A 428 -14.67 -6.23 5.40
N ILE A 429 -14.49 -5.77 4.17
CA ILE A 429 -15.06 -4.49 3.74
C ILE A 429 -16.58 -4.50 3.83
N GLU A 430 -17.24 -5.58 3.37
CA GLU A 430 -18.68 -5.67 3.45
C GLU A 430 -19.19 -5.76 4.88
N GLN A 431 -18.49 -6.53 5.71
CA GLN A 431 -18.84 -6.68 7.11
C GLN A 431 -18.70 -5.36 7.87
N VAL A 432 -17.63 -4.64 7.59
CA VAL A 432 -17.28 -3.42 8.32
C VAL A 432 -18.09 -2.22 7.84
N THR A 433 -18.24 -2.06 6.51
CA THR A 433 -18.86 -0.88 5.94
C THR A 433 -20.28 -1.09 5.44
N GLY A 434 -20.73 -2.34 5.32
CA GLY A 434 -22.07 -2.65 4.84
C GLY A 434 -22.21 -2.64 3.32
N SER A 435 -21.11 -2.48 2.58
CA SER A 435 -21.19 -2.49 1.13
C SER A 435 -19.89 -3.01 0.52
N PRO A 436 -19.93 -3.49 -0.74
CA PRO A 436 -18.70 -3.80 -1.44
C PRO A 436 -17.82 -2.56 -1.61
N LEU A 437 -16.55 -2.79 -1.92
CA LEU A 437 -15.64 -1.67 -2.19
C LEU A 437 -16.14 -0.87 -3.39
N LYS A 438 -16.12 0.46 -3.25
CA LYS A 438 -16.57 1.36 -4.31
C LYS A 438 -15.72 2.63 -4.30
N ILE A 439 -15.75 3.36 -5.41
CA ILE A 439 -14.89 4.54 -5.55
C ILE A 439 -15.51 5.80 -4.94
N ASP A 440 -16.82 5.80 -4.68
CA ASP A 440 -17.54 7.00 -4.28
C ASP A 440 -17.00 7.64 -3.00
N PRO A 441 -16.74 6.89 -1.90
CA PRO A 441 -16.22 7.55 -0.71
C PRO A 441 -14.87 8.23 -0.93
N PHE A 442 -14.00 7.63 -1.76
CA PHE A 442 -12.68 8.22 -2.02
C PHE A 442 -12.82 9.49 -2.86
N LEU A 443 -13.66 9.47 -3.89
CA LEU A 443 -13.89 10.67 -4.71
C LEU A 443 -14.53 11.80 -3.88
N TYR A 444 -15.48 11.46 -3.02
CA TYR A 444 -16.08 12.45 -2.13
C TYR A 444 -15.00 13.07 -1.22
N TYR A 445 -14.17 12.21 -0.63
CA TYR A 445 -13.08 12.65 0.22
C TYR A 445 -12.15 13.62 -0.52
N LEU A 446 -11.71 13.24 -1.72
CA LEU A 446 -10.80 14.09 -2.49
C LEU A 446 -11.44 15.41 -2.87
N ARG A 447 -12.67 15.36 -3.40
CA ARG A 447 -13.34 16.59 -3.83
C ARG A 447 -13.54 17.54 -2.67
N HIS A 448 -14.07 17.03 -1.56
CA HIS A 448 -14.35 17.87 -0.39
C HIS A 448 -13.08 18.54 0.11
N LYS A 449 -12.01 17.77 0.25
CA LYS A 449 -10.74 18.26 0.78
C LYS A 449 -10.08 19.27 -0.17
N TYR A 450 -10.00 18.93 -1.44
CA TYR A 450 -9.22 19.75 -2.39
C TYR A 450 -10.01 20.93 -2.93
N GLU A 451 -11.34 20.88 -2.94
CA GLU A 451 -12.13 22.08 -3.19
C GLU A 451 -11.84 23.14 -2.16
N TYR A 452 -11.76 22.74 -0.89
CA TYR A 452 -11.41 23.66 0.18
C TYR A 452 -9.99 24.21 0.00
N LEU A 453 -9.04 23.31 -0.19
CA LEU A 453 -7.62 23.69 -0.29
C LEU A 453 -7.34 24.61 -1.46
N TYR A 454 -7.95 24.35 -2.61
CA TYR A 454 -7.67 25.12 -3.83
C TYR A 454 -8.72 26.18 -4.12
N ASN A 455 -9.74 26.28 -3.28
CA ASN A 455 -10.82 27.26 -3.44
C ASN A 455 -11.40 27.18 -4.85
N CYS A 456 -11.82 25.97 -5.24
CA CYS A 456 -12.37 25.69 -6.57
C CYS A 456 -13.48 24.66 -6.47
N LYS A 457 -14.08 24.33 -7.58
CA LYS A 457 -15.11 23.29 -7.63
C LYS A 457 -14.62 22.14 -8.51
N LEU A 458 -14.73 20.92 -7.99
CA LEU A 458 -14.26 19.72 -8.68
C LEU A 458 -15.39 18.79 -9.09
#